data_07d7ff730594f663219ad7fdcda2e7bc
#
_entry.id   07d7ff730594f663219ad7fdcda2e7bc
#
_cell.length_a   1.000
_cell.length_b   1.000
_cell.length_c   1.000
_cell.angle_alpha   90.00
_cell.angle_beta   90.00
_cell.angle_gamma   90.00
#
_symmetry.space_group_name_H-M   'P 1'
#
loop_
_entity.id
_entity.type
_entity.pdbx_description
1 polymer ?
#
loop_
_entity_poly.entity_id
_entity_poly.type
_entity_poly.pdbx_seq_one_letter_code
_entity_poly.pdbx_strand_id
1 'polypeptide(L)'
;MAGEVSAQKLTRAERRARLDSALAARYYRSPYDTNYVVRPEGKLTLKLRVNQTGNDFHAKGTVDGVYSKSDLHTSHKTTFSVGAVYRGIGVGLAINPSKWSGVYKDYEFNFNYYSSRLSLDLSYQRSESLAGDFEGDRGDQRLESGEATLKVLNVAGYYTFNHRRFSYPAAFTQSYIQRRSAGSWLAGISYQGGSIKTTDELKLRNPESPDVRIYIGHLGIGGGYGYNWVLGKKWLLHFSLLPTFVVYNRNNMTVNDVRKEAEHIRFNMIFNERAAILYNISPRCFVGTTAVVNTSLFQDDNVTVNQNKWRARAFFGMRLFASSHK
;
A
#
# COMPACT_ATOMS: atom_id res chain seq x y z
N MET A 1 -25.80 12.74 55.73
CA MET A 1 -25.40 11.34 55.41
C MET A 1 -25.35 11.23 53.89
N ALA A 2 -24.16 11.28 53.32
CA ALA A 2 -23.97 11.05 51.87
C ALA A 2 -23.61 9.59 51.71
N GLY A 3 -24.49 8.82 51.05
CA GLY A 3 -24.26 7.43 50.75
C GLY A 3 -23.21 7.26 49.65
N GLU A 4 -22.07 6.66 49.95
CA GLU A 4 -21.08 6.23 49.01
C GLU A 4 -21.69 5.17 48.06
N VAL A 5 -21.93 5.53 46.83
CA VAL A 5 -22.25 4.55 45.78
C VAL A 5 -20.97 3.80 45.44
N SER A 6 -20.76 2.67 46.09
CA SER A 6 -19.69 1.73 45.81
C SER A 6 -19.81 1.27 44.35
N ALA A 7 -18.89 1.69 43.50
CA ALA A 7 -18.80 1.23 42.12
C ALA A 7 -18.46 -0.27 42.08
N GLN A 8 -19.48 -1.11 41.94
CA GLN A 8 -19.37 -2.55 41.90
C GLN A 8 -18.46 -2.99 40.73
N LYS A 9 -17.31 -3.62 41.03
CA LYS A 9 -16.37 -4.10 40.03
C LYS A 9 -17.04 -5.20 39.16
N LEU A 10 -17.26 -4.89 37.89
CA LEU A 10 -17.82 -5.83 36.92
C LEU A 10 -17.00 -7.13 36.88
N THR A 11 -17.68 -8.26 36.85
CA THR A 11 -17.06 -9.58 36.62
C THR A 11 -16.42 -9.66 35.22
N ARG A 12 -15.55 -10.65 35.01
CA ARG A 12 -14.95 -10.89 33.67
C ARG A 12 -16.02 -11.17 32.61
N ALA A 13 -17.09 -11.89 32.96
CA ALA A 13 -18.19 -12.18 32.04
C ALA A 13 -18.98 -10.92 31.68
N GLU A 14 -19.31 -10.06 32.63
CA GLU A 14 -20.01 -8.79 32.39
C GLU A 14 -19.16 -7.81 31.56
N ARG A 15 -17.85 -7.74 31.81
CA ARG A 15 -16.93 -6.94 30.97
C ARG A 15 -16.90 -7.42 29.52
N ARG A 16 -16.85 -8.76 29.29
CA ARG A 16 -16.91 -9.36 27.97
C ARG A 16 -18.23 -9.07 27.28
N ALA A 17 -19.36 -9.23 27.97
CA ALA A 17 -20.68 -8.97 27.43
C ALA A 17 -20.84 -7.48 27.06
N ARG A 18 -20.35 -6.55 27.91
CA ARG A 18 -20.37 -5.11 27.66
C ARG A 18 -19.50 -4.73 26.44
N LEU A 19 -18.30 -5.31 26.33
CA LEU A 19 -17.44 -5.12 25.18
C LEU A 19 -18.07 -5.67 23.90
N ASP A 20 -18.66 -6.87 23.95
CA ASP A 20 -19.32 -7.46 22.78
C ASP A 20 -20.54 -6.65 22.35
N SER A 21 -21.33 -6.15 23.29
CA SER A 21 -22.45 -5.25 23.04
C SER A 21 -22.00 -3.91 22.41
N ALA A 22 -20.96 -3.28 22.93
CA ALA A 22 -20.41 -2.05 22.39
C ALA A 22 -19.83 -2.24 20.98
N LEU A 23 -19.12 -3.35 20.75
CA LEU A 23 -18.61 -3.71 19.42
C LEU A 23 -19.76 -4.01 18.46
N ALA A 24 -20.83 -4.67 18.91
CA ALA A 24 -22.03 -4.91 18.13
C ALA A 24 -22.70 -3.60 17.72
N ALA A 25 -22.96 -2.71 18.66
CA ALA A 25 -23.58 -1.41 18.39
C ALA A 25 -22.77 -0.61 17.38
N ARG A 26 -21.44 -0.58 17.53
CA ARG A 26 -20.52 0.06 16.56
C ARG A 26 -20.54 -0.63 15.19
N TYR A 27 -20.55 -1.96 15.15
CA TYR A 27 -20.53 -2.74 13.94
C TYR A 27 -21.80 -2.56 13.12
N TYR A 28 -22.99 -2.53 13.76
CA TYR A 28 -24.26 -2.37 13.06
C TYR A 28 -24.58 -0.91 12.68
N ARG A 29 -23.93 0.06 13.31
CA ARG A 29 -24.06 1.48 12.92
C ARG A 29 -23.33 1.71 11.61
N SER A 30 -24.05 1.63 10.49
CA SER A 30 -23.46 1.85 9.16
C SER A 30 -23.43 3.34 8.81
N PRO A 31 -22.28 3.87 8.34
CA PRO A 31 -22.20 5.22 7.80
C PRO A 31 -22.72 5.32 6.35
N TYR A 32 -23.11 4.20 5.76
CA TYR A 32 -23.52 4.08 4.36
C TYR A 32 -25.03 4.08 4.18
N ASP A 33 -25.48 4.47 2.98
CA ASP A 33 -26.82 4.19 2.47
C ASP A 33 -26.97 2.68 2.25
N THR A 34 -27.86 2.03 2.97
CA THR A 34 -28.05 0.58 2.96
C THR A 34 -28.58 0.04 1.62
N ASN A 35 -29.13 0.89 0.76
CA ASN A 35 -29.45 0.53 -0.61
C ASN A 35 -28.21 0.28 -1.47
N TYR A 36 -27.08 0.89 -1.13
CA TYR A 36 -25.80 0.79 -1.84
C TYR A 36 -24.77 -0.09 -1.15
N VAL A 37 -24.64 0.01 0.18
CA VAL A 37 -23.58 -0.67 0.92
C VAL A 37 -24.13 -1.23 2.22
N VAL A 38 -23.91 -2.51 2.47
CA VAL A 38 -24.35 -3.19 3.68
C VAL A 38 -23.20 -3.90 4.39
N ARG A 39 -23.39 -4.18 5.68
CA ARG A 39 -22.53 -5.10 6.42
C ARG A 39 -22.81 -6.54 5.98
N PRO A 40 -21.77 -7.38 5.81
CA PRO A 40 -21.97 -8.80 5.62
C PRO A 40 -22.57 -9.43 6.87
N GLU A 41 -23.42 -10.42 6.67
CA GLU A 41 -23.86 -11.29 7.75
C GLU A 41 -22.67 -12.12 8.27
N GLY A 42 -22.50 -12.18 9.57
CA GLY A 42 -21.40 -12.90 10.20
C GLY A 42 -20.57 -12.04 11.14
N LYS A 43 -20.30 -12.59 12.33
CA LYS A 43 -19.51 -11.90 13.37
C LYS A 43 -18.02 -12.05 13.15
N LEU A 44 -17.60 -13.17 12.53
CA LEU A 44 -16.19 -13.52 12.30
C LEU A 44 -15.96 -13.77 10.81
N THR A 45 -14.91 -13.18 10.27
CA THR A 45 -14.42 -13.48 8.92
C THR A 45 -12.99 -14.00 9.00
N LEU A 46 -12.76 -15.19 8.47
CA LEU A 46 -11.43 -15.75 8.29
C LEU A 46 -10.96 -15.47 6.87
N LYS A 47 -9.67 -15.19 6.69
CA LYS A 47 -9.06 -14.89 5.39
C LYS A 47 -7.73 -15.58 5.22
N LEU A 48 -7.54 -16.22 4.08
CA LEU A 48 -6.25 -16.67 3.58
C LEU A 48 -5.83 -15.71 2.45
N ARG A 49 -4.57 -15.31 2.43
CA ARG A 49 -4.07 -14.34 1.44
C ARG A 49 -2.68 -14.74 0.98
N VAL A 50 -2.45 -14.55 -0.30
CA VAL A 50 -1.12 -14.55 -0.91
C VAL A 50 -0.88 -13.16 -1.44
N ASN A 51 0.22 -12.54 -1.03
CA ASN A 51 0.61 -11.22 -1.52
C ASN A 51 1.92 -11.35 -2.27
N GLN A 52 2.04 -10.59 -3.34
CA GLN A 52 3.28 -10.40 -4.08
C GLN A 52 3.56 -8.91 -4.17
N THR A 53 4.80 -8.50 -3.93
CA THR A 53 5.24 -7.12 -3.98
C THR A 53 6.53 -6.98 -4.75
N GLY A 54 6.69 -5.83 -5.43
CA GLY A 54 7.90 -5.47 -6.15
C GLY A 54 8.08 -3.96 -6.20
N ASN A 55 9.27 -3.55 -6.60
CA ASN A 55 9.62 -2.16 -6.81
C ASN A 55 10.57 -2.07 -7.99
N ASP A 56 10.18 -1.33 -9.01
CA ASP A 56 10.89 -1.19 -10.27
C ASP A 56 11.27 0.29 -10.45
N PHE A 57 12.50 0.54 -10.89
CA PHE A 57 13.05 1.86 -11.14
C PHE A 57 13.60 1.93 -12.55
N HIS A 58 13.15 2.90 -13.30
CA HIS A 58 13.68 3.21 -14.63
C HIS A 58 14.17 4.66 -14.59
N ALA A 59 15.44 4.86 -14.80
CA ALA A 59 15.99 6.21 -14.91
C ALA A 59 16.78 6.36 -16.21
N LYS A 60 16.71 7.54 -16.81
CA LYS A 60 17.50 7.89 -17.99
C LYS A 60 17.82 9.37 -17.98
N GLY A 61 19.01 9.71 -18.42
CA GLY A 61 19.39 11.11 -18.51
C GLY A 61 20.86 11.32 -18.75
N THR A 62 21.25 12.60 -18.85
CA THR A 62 22.63 13.02 -19.06
C THR A 62 23.07 13.84 -17.84
N VAL A 63 24.08 13.38 -17.12
CA VAL A 63 24.66 14.07 -15.97
C VAL A 63 26.13 14.36 -16.27
N ASP A 64 26.54 15.62 -16.16
CA ASP A 64 27.91 16.06 -16.50
C ASP A 64 28.35 15.65 -17.94
N GLY A 65 27.42 15.68 -18.90
CA GLY A 65 27.69 15.30 -20.30
C GLY A 65 27.75 13.79 -20.56
N VAL A 66 27.52 12.94 -19.55
CA VAL A 66 27.53 11.48 -19.67
C VAL A 66 26.09 10.96 -19.66
N TYR A 67 25.68 10.34 -20.74
CA TYR A 67 24.36 9.67 -20.80
C TYR A 67 24.40 8.37 -20.03
N SER A 68 23.31 8.11 -19.28
CA SER A 68 23.08 6.85 -18.58
C SER A 68 21.59 6.51 -18.56
N LYS A 69 21.30 5.23 -18.73
CA LYS A 69 19.99 4.61 -18.54
C LYS A 69 20.13 3.49 -17.51
N SER A 70 19.21 3.39 -16.58
CA SER A 70 19.20 2.32 -15.58
C SER A 70 17.84 1.68 -15.45
N ASP A 71 17.84 0.35 -15.42
CA ASP A 71 16.67 -0.49 -15.21
C ASP A 71 16.92 -1.37 -13.97
N LEU A 72 16.41 -0.93 -12.81
CA LEU A 72 16.64 -1.58 -11.53
C LEU A 72 15.35 -2.13 -10.95
N HIS A 73 15.42 -3.28 -10.30
CA HIS A 73 14.28 -3.90 -9.64
C HIS A 73 14.70 -4.55 -8.31
N THR A 74 13.75 -4.65 -7.40
CA THR A 74 13.94 -5.47 -6.18
C THR A 74 13.42 -6.88 -6.42
N SER A 75 13.99 -7.87 -5.72
CA SER A 75 13.44 -9.22 -5.74
C SER A 75 11.97 -9.23 -5.33
N HIS A 76 11.14 -9.93 -6.09
CA HIS A 76 9.72 -10.08 -5.80
C HIS A 76 9.52 -10.85 -4.50
N LYS A 77 8.70 -10.32 -3.60
CA LYS A 77 8.42 -10.95 -2.31
C LYS A 77 7.04 -11.57 -2.32
N THR A 78 6.98 -12.87 -2.08
CA THR A 78 5.72 -13.60 -1.88
C THR A 78 5.50 -13.82 -0.38
N THR A 79 4.34 -13.42 0.12
CA THR A 79 3.96 -13.53 1.53
C THR A 79 2.63 -14.23 1.67
N PHE A 80 2.57 -15.26 2.48
CA PHE A 80 1.34 -15.96 2.87
C PHE A 80 0.82 -15.39 4.18
N SER A 81 -0.48 -15.15 4.29
CA SER A 81 -1.05 -14.63 5.52
C SER A 81 -2.41 -15.23 5.84
N VAL A 82 -2.63 -15.45 7.13
CA VAL A 82 -3.90 -15.85 7.71
C VAL A 82 -4.41 -14.69 8.55
N GLY A 83 -5.67 -14.34 8.41
CA GLY A 83 -6.29 -13.26 9.16
C GLY A 83 -7.66 -13.61 9.66
N ALA A 84 -8.01 -13.07 10.83
CA ALA A 84 -9.33 -13.15 11.42
C ALA A 84 -9.85 -11.73 11.69
N VAL A 85 -11.10 -11.47 11.32
CA VAL A 85 -11.77 -10.17 11.56
C VAL A 85 -13.04 -10.45 12.36
N TYR A 86 -13.08 -9.98 13.60
CA TYR A 86 -14.26 -10.05 14.45
C TYR A 86 -14.91 -8.69 14.58
N ARG A 87 -16.17 -8.56 14.12
CA ARG A 87 -16.94 -7.30 14.15
C ARG A 87 -16.15 -6.06 13.66
N GLY A 88 -15.37 -6.25 12.59
CA GLY A 88 -14.60 -5.16 11.96
C GLY A 88 -13.21 -4.90 12.55
N ILE A 89 -12.85 -5.56 13.66
CA ILE A 89 -11.48 -5.55 14.20
C ILE A 89 -10.75 -6.80 13.71
N GLY A 90 -9.64 -6.62 13.03
CA GLY A 90 -8.89 -7.70 12.41
C GLY A 90 -7.48 -7.86 12.96
N VAL A 91 -7.06 -9.09 13.07
CA VAL A 91 -5.67 -9.49 13.32
C VAL A 91 -5.23 -10.48 12.24
N GLY A 92 -3.96 -10.51 11.94
CA GLY A 92 -3.43 -11.45 10.96
C GLY A 92 -1.95 -11.68 11.17
N LEU A 93 -1.52 -12.89 10.81
CA LEU A 93 -0.13 -13.30 10.79
C LEU A 93 0.30 -13.49 9.33
N ALA A 94 1.49 -13.00 8.99
CA ALA A 94 2.08 -13.13 7.67
C ALA A 94 3.43 -13.84 7.78
N ILE A 95 3.65 -14.78 6.89
CA ILE A 95 4.89 -15.55 6.76
C ILE A 95 5.47 -15.25 5.39
N ASN A 96 6.73 -14.90 5.36
CA ASN A 96 7.50 -14.74 4.13
C ASN A 96 8.51 -15.89 3.99
N PRO A 97 8.25 -16.91 3.17
CA PRO A 97 9.15 -18.05 3.01
C PRO A 97 10.52 -17.67 2.45
N SER A 98 10.63 -16.62 1.63
CA SER A 98 11.90 -16.18 1.06
C SER A 98 12.89 -15.66 2.12
N LYS A 99 12.44 -15.35 3.33
CA LYS A 99 13.32 -15.02 4.45
C LYS A 99 14.12 -16.23 4.97
N TRP A 100 13.69 -17.44 4.68
CA TRP A 100 14.36 -18.66 5.15
C TRP A 100 15.51 -19.09 4.24
N SER A 101 15.52 -18.66 2.99
CA SER A 101 16.53 -19.03 1.98
C SER A 101 17.35 -17.84 1.50
N GLY A 102 17.07 -16.62 1.94
CA GLY A 102 17.65 -15.40 1.39
C GLY A 102 18.93 -14.97 2.10
N VAL A 103 19.97 -14.69 1.32
CA VAL A 103 21.23 -14.09 1.77
C VAL A 103 21.00 -12.61 2.15
N TYR A 104 20.07 -11.94 1.47
CA TYR A 104 19.81 -10.50 1.62
C TYR A 104 18.65 -10.20 2.54
N LYS A 105 18.80 -9.16 3.38
CA LYS A 105 17.81 -8.74 4.37
C LYS A 105 16.81 -7.76 3.74
N ASP A 106 15.69 -8.28 3.33
CA ASP A 106 14.57 -7.49 2.85
C ASP A 106 13.45 -7.37 3.90
N TYR A 107 13.08 -6.17 4.23
CA TYR A 107 12.00 -5.86 5.18
C TYR A 107 10.92 -5.02 4.52
N GLU A 108 9.65 -5.35 4.77
CA GLU A 108 8.51 -4.57 4.30
C GLU A 108 7.43 -4.50 5.38
N PHE A 109 6.93 -3.29 5.61
CA PHE A 109 5.81 -3.02 6.48
C PHE A 109 4.72 -2.31 5.67
N ASN A 110 3.48 -2.82 5.76
CA ASN A 110 2.31 -2.25 5.11
C ASN A 110 1.19 -2.05 6.11
N PHE A 111 0.69 -0.84 6.22
CA PHE A 111 -0.50 -0.49 6.97
C PHE A 111 -1.54 0.13 6.04
N ASN A 112 -2.76 -0.40 6.08
CA ASN A 112 -3.87 0.11 5.27
C ASN A 112 -5.10 0.30 6.16
N TYR A 113 -5.64 1.50 6.15
CA TYR A 113 -6.87 1.84 6.85
C TYR A 113 -7.89 2.40 5.85
N TYR A 114 -9.04 1.76 5.78
CA TYR A 114 -10.14 2.20 4.92
C TYR A 114 -11.40 2.39 5.74
N SER A 115 -11.87 3.64 5.82
CA SER A 115 -13.18 3.99 6.38
C SER A 115 -14.14 4.41 5.27
N SER A 116 -15.32 4.90 5.63
CA SER A 116 -16.24 5.45 4.64
C SER A 116 -15.74 6.73 3.99
N ARG A 117 -15.15 7.62 4.78
CA ARG A 117 -14.72 8.96 4.34
C ARG A 117 -13.23 9.07 4.09
N LEU A 118 -12.43 8.53 5.00
CA LEU A 118 -10.98 8.67 5.00
C LEU A 118 -10.33 7.31 4.78
N SER A 119 -9.29 7.30 3.99
CA SER A 119 -8.44 6.14 3.78
C SER A 119 -6.98 6.55 3.89
N LEU A 120 -6.17 5.63 4.39
CA LEU A 120 -4.74 5.81 4.57
C LEU A 120 -4.03 4.53 4.16
N ASP A 121 -3.06 4.66 3.28
CA ASP A 121 -2.12 3.62 2.92
C ASP A 121 -0.72 4.06 3.31
N LEU A 122 0.00 3.23 4.03
CA LEU A 122 1.38 3.42 4.39
C LEU A 122 2.15 2.16 4.03
N SER A 123 3.25 2.31 3.32
CA SER A 123 4.19 1.23 3.06
C SER A 123 5.62 1.70 3.27
N TYR A 124 6.37 0.92 4.03
CA TYR A 124 7.81 1.08 4.21
C TYR A 124 8.52 -0.17 3.72
N GLN A 125 9.57 0.02 2.94
CA GLN A 125 10.42 -1.06 2.45
C GLN A 125 11.89 -0.71 2.68
N ARG A 126 12.64 -1.68 3.19
CA ARG A 126 14.10 -1.73 3.09
C ARG A 126 14.46 -2.97 2.30
N SER A 127 15.30 -2.83 1.29
CA SER A 127 15.72 -3.92 0.42
C SER A 127 17.21 -3.85 0.15
N GLU A 128 17.87 -4.98 0.28
CA GLU A 128 19.28 -5.21 -0.12
C GLU A 128 19.32 -6.02 -1.43
N SER A 129 18.16 -6.40 -1.97
CA SER A 129 18.02 -7.16 -3.21
C SER A 129 17.81 -6.30 -4.45
N LEU A 130 18.18 -5.00 -4.41
CA LEU A 130 18.13 -4.13 -5.58
C LEU A 130 19.19 -4.57 -6.57
N ALA A 131 18.79 -4.88 -7.80
CA ALA A 131 19.66 -5.33 -8.88
C ALA A 131 19.16 -4.82 -10.22
N GLY A 132 20.01 -4.83 -11.25
CA GLY A 132 19.64 -4.45 -12.60
C GLY A 132 20.81 -3.92 -13.40
N ASP A 133 20.50 -3.32 -14.54
CA ASP A 133 21.47 -2.96 -15.54
C ASP A 133 21.57 -1.42 -15.69
N PHE A 134 22.79 -0.95 -15.94
CA PHE A 134 23.10 0.41 -16.34
C PHE A 134 23.71 0.36 -17.72
N GLU A 135 23.15 1.12 -18.66
CA GLU A 135 23.63 1.27 -20.03
C GLU A 135 24.05 2.73 -20.25
N GLY A 136 25.15 3.00 -20.93
CA GLY A 136 25.51 4.38 -21.24
C GLY A 136 26.94 4.57 -21.76
N ASP A 137 27.34 5.83 -21.87
CA ASP A 137 28.60 6.24 -22.50
C ASP A 137 29.86 5.70 -21.81
N ARG A 138 29.74 5.27 -20.53
CA ARG A 138 30.84 4.65 -19.77
C ARG A 138 30.89 3.13 -19.89
N GLY A 139 30.08 2.57 -20.80
CA GLY A 139 29.89 1.12 -20.95
C GLY A 139 28.80 0.57 -20.01
N ASP A 140 28.38 -0.65 -20.34
CA ASP A 140 27.32 -1.32 -19.63
C ASP A 140 27.87 -1.88 -18.30
N GLN A 141 27.11 -1.66 -17.23
CA GLN A 141 27.43 -2.13 -15.89
C GLN A 141 26.21 -2.80 -15.29
N ARG A 142 26.43 -3.78 -14.45
CA ARG A 142 25.38 -4.48 -13.73
C ARG A 142 25.53 -4.28 -12.23
N LEU A 143 24.43 -3.87 -11.59
CA LEU A 143 24.30 -3.87 -10.14
C LEU A 143 23.78 -5.24 -9.70
N GLU A 144 24.44 -5.86 -8.74
CA GLU A 144 23.99 -7.12 -8.17
C GLU A 144 23.33 -6.92 -6.81
N SER A 145 22.52 -7.89 -6.40
CA SER A 145 21.91 -7.88 -5.08
C SER A 145 22.97 -7.84 -3.99
N GLY A 146 22.80 -6.98 -2.98
CA GLY A 146 23.77 -6.71 -1.93
C GLY A 146 24.60 -5.45 -2.15
N GLU A 147 24.80 -5.02 -3.39
CA GLU A 147 25.65 -3.88 -3.75
C GLU A 147 25.00 -2.52 -3.52
N ALA A 148 23.68 -2.49 -3.35
CA ALA A 148 22.96 -1.29 -2.96
C ALA A 148 21.82 -1.60 -1.96
N THR A 149 21.61 -0.67 -1.05
CA THR A 149 20.46 -0.69 -0.12
C THR A 149 19.44 0.34 -0.55
N LEU A 150 18.21 -0.11 -0.78
CA LEU A 150 17.04 0.71 -1.04
C LEU A 150 16.20 0.87 0.22
N LYS A 151 15.78 2.10 0.53
CA LYS A 151 14.73 2.40 1.52
C LYS A 151 13.66 3.23 0.83
N VAL A 152 12.39 2.86 0.99
CA VAL A 152 11.24 3.59 0.43
C VAL A 152 10.14 3.69 1.46
N LEU A 153 9.60 4.88 1.63
CA LEU A 153 8.40 5.17 2.41
C LEU A 153 7.36 5.80 1.49
N ASN A 154 6.19 5.17 1.37
CA ASN A 154 5.03 5.74 0.69
C ASN A 154 3.90 5.91 1.69
N VAL A 155 3.30 7.09 1.69
CA VAL A 155 2.10 7.41 2.47
C VAL A 155 1.09 8.07 1.54
N ALA A 156 -0.14 7.55 1.49
CA ALA A 156 -1.23 8.18 0.74
C ALA A 156 -2.48 8.26 1.61
N GLY A 157 -2.95 9.47 1.82
CA GLY A 157 -4.20 9.76 2.51
C GLY A 157 -5.20 10.35 1.54
N TYR A 158 -6.47 9.92 1.59
CA TYR A 158 -7.48 10.44 0.68
C TYR A 158 -8.87 10.47 1.29
N TYR A 159 -9.64 11.48 0.87
CA TYR A 159 -11.02 11.70 1.24
C TYR A 159 -11.95 11.25 0.11
N THR A 160 -13.02 10.56 0.47
CA THR A 160 -14.06 10.04 -0.43
C THR A 160 -15.32 10.93 -0.35
N PHE A 161 -15.66 11.65 -1.41
CA PHE A 161 -16.79 12.58 -1.40
C PHE A 161 -18.14 11.85 -1.35
N ASN A 162 -18.34 10.84 -2.19
CA ASN A 162 -19.57 10.04 -2.19
C ASN A 162 -19.52 8.89 -1.17
N HIS A 163 -19.06 9.21 0.03
CA HIS A 163 -18.79 8.24 1.10
C HIS A 163 -20.02 7.46 1.59
N ARG A 164 -21.23 7.87 1.25
CA ARG A 164 -22.47 7.16 1.61
C ARG A 164 -22.78 6.01 0.65
N ARG A 165 -22.39 6.10 -0.62
CA ARG A 165 -22.77 5.14 -1.68
C ARG A 165 -21.58 4.35 -2.21
N PHE A 166 -20.40 4.91 -2.16
CA PHE A 166 -19.16 4.28 -2.60
C PHE A 166 -18.36 3.75 -1.39
N SER A 167 -17.79 2.54 -1.49
CA SER A 167 -17.10 1.89 -0.38
C SER A 167 -15.77 1.25 -0.78
N TYR A 168 -14.64 1.86 -0.39
CA TYR A 168 -13.33 1.21 -0.41
C TYR A 168 -13.27 -0.05 0.46
N PRO A 169 -13.83 -0.05 1.70
CA PRO A 169 -13.86 -1.25 2.53
C PRO A 169 -14.55 -2.45 1.87
N ALA A 170 -15.50 -2.25 0.96
CA ALA A 170 -16.11 -3.35 0.23
C ALA A 170 -15.12 -4.04 -0.71
N ALA A 171 -14.26 -3.26 -1.40
CA ALA A 171 -13.29 -3.76 -2.36
C ALA A 171 -12.02 -4.32 -1.71
N PHE A 172 -11.45 -3.64 -0.70
CA PHE A 172 -10.11 -3.95 -0.19
C PHE A 172 -10.07 -4.72 1.12
N THR A 173 -11.06 -4.52 2.00
CA THR A 173 -11.11 -5.23 3.30
C THR A 173 -12.28 -6.19 3.41
N GLN A 174 -13.24 -6.17 2.49
CA GLN A 174 -14.47 -6.99 2.46
C GLN A 174 -15.27 -6.94 3.78
N SER A 175 -15.10 -5.84 4.54
CA SER A 175 -15.85 -5.56 5.77
C SER A 175 -17.25 -4.99 5.49
N TYR A 176 -17.53 -4.68 4.23
CA TYR A 176 -18.81 -4.29 3.68
C TYR A 176 -19.05 -5.00 2.35
N ILE A 177 -20.31 -4.98 1.88
CA ILE A 177 -20.73 -5.50 0.58
C ILE A 177 -21.33 -4.32 -0.19
N GLN A 178 -20.78 -4.01 -1.35
CA GLN A 178 -21.38 -3.07 -2.30
C GLN A 178 -22.51 -3.77 -3.04
N ARG A 179 -23.74 -3.23 -2.96
CA ARG A 179 -24.95 -3.80 -3.58
C ARG A 179 -25.29 -3.21 -4.93
N ARG A 180 -24.97 -1.92 -5.12
CA ARG A 180 -25.20 -1.15 -6.35
C ARG A 180 -23.91 -0.47 -6.76
N SER A 181 -23.70 -0.35 -8.04
CA SER A 181 -22.57 0.39 -8.60
C SER A 181 -22.60 1.84 -8.14
N ALA A 182 -21.45 2.37 -7.79
CA ALA A 182 -21.27 3.74 -7.38
C ALA A 182 -19.84 4.20 -7.58
N GLY A 183 -19.65 5.48 -7.88
CA GLY A 183 -18.36 6.12 -7.95
C GLY A 183 -18.25 7.28 -6.98
N SER A 184 -17.02 7.77 -6.81
CA SER A 184 -16.70 8.91 -5.98
C SER A 184 -15.52 9.69 -6.53
N TRP A 185 -15.62 11.01 -6.50
CA TRP A 185 -14.44 11.87 -6.53
C TRP A 185 -13.61 11.65 -5.27
N LEU A 186 -12.31 11.82 -5.41
CA LEU A 186 -11.30 11.66 -4.37
C LEU A 186 -10.47 12.93 -4.30
N ALA A 187 -10.13 13.37 -3.10
CA ALA A 187 -9.09 14.35 -2.87
C ALA A 187 -8.04 13.72 -1.98
N GLY A 188 -6.77 13.93 -2.26
CA GLY A 188 -5.72 13.25 -1.52
C GLY A 188 -4.40 13.97 -1.44
N ILE A 189 -3.60 13.46 -0.52
CA ILE A 189 -2.22 13.86 -0.29
C ILE A 189 -1.36 12.60 -0.35
N SER A 190 -0.22 12.69 -1.02
CA SER A 190 0.73 11.58 -1.13
C SER A 190 2.11 12.04 -0.75
N TYR A 191 2.80 11.24 0.04
CA TYR A 191 4.23 11.41 0.32
C TYR A 191 4.98 10.17 -0.17
N GLN A 192 6.06 10.41 -0.89
CA GLN A 192 7.01 9.39 -1.28
C GLN A 192 8.40 9.86 -0.90
N GLY A 193 9.09 9.07 -0.11
CA GLY A 193 10.44 9.36 0.32
C GLY A 193 11.30 8.12 0.33
N GLY A 194 12.61 8.29 0.20
CA GLY A 194 13.49 7.15 0.22
C GLY A 194 14.96 7.49 0.04
N SER A 195 15.75 6.43 0.01
CA SER A 195 17.17 6.53 -0.30
C SER A 195 17.67 5.28 -0.99
N ILE A 196 18.60 5.46 -1.91
CA ILE A 196 19.45 4.42 -2.46
C ILE A 196 20.87 4.72 -2.00
N LYS A 197 21.58 3.70 -1.49
CA LYS A 197 22.98 3.81 -1.10
C LYS A 197 23.73 2.58 -1.58
N THR A 198 24.87 2.80 -2.22
CA THR A 198 25.83 1.74 -2.53
C THR A 198 26.43 1.19 -1.24
N THR A 199 26.84 -0.08 -1.26
CA THR A 199 27.44 -0.80 -0.12
C THR A 199 28.92 -1.08 -0.39
N ASP A 200 29.61 -1.55 0.64
CA ASP A 200 31.02 -1.96 0.50
C ASP A 200 31.16 -3.20 -0.41
N GLU A 201 30.11 -4.02 -0.58
CA GLU A 201 30.11 -5.17 -1.50
C GLU A 201 30.37 -4.73 -2.95
N LEU A 202 29.81 -3.59 -3.38
CA LEU A 202 30.07 -3.03 -4.69
C LEU A 202 31.57 -2.70 -4.88
N LYS A 203 32.22 -2.12 -3.85
CA LYS A 203 33.65 -1.76 -3.89
C LYS A 203 34.55 -3.00 -3.85
N LEU A 204 34.11 -4.07 -3.19
CA LEU A 204 34.84 -5.35 -3.21
C LEU A 204 34.89 -5.97 -4.60
N ARG A 205 33.80 -5.85 -5.38
CA ARG A 205 33.73 -6.33 -6.76
C ARG A 205 34.39 -5.39 -7.76
N ASN A 206 34.17 -4.10 -7.58
CA ASN A 206 34.73 -3.05 -8.44
C ASN A 206 35.23 -1.88 -7.56
N PRO A 207 36.54 -1.86 -7.21
CA PRO A 207 37.11 -0.85 -6.33
C PRO A 207 37.01 0.60 -6.85
N GLU A 208 36.86 0.80 -8.14
CA GLU A 208 36.72 2.12 -8.77
C GLU A 208 35.28 2.63 -8.77
N SER A 209 34.30 1.82 -8.33
CA SER A 209 32.92 2.21 -8.26
C SER A 209 32.71 3.37 -7.28
N PRO A 210 31.93 4.41 -7.67
CA PRO A 210 31.69 5.54 -6.78
C PRO A 210 30.78 5.17 -5.60
N ASP A 211 30.99 5.83 -4.46
CA ASP A 211 30.00 5.81 -3.37
C ASP A 211 28.84 6.73 -3.74
N VAL A 212 27.69 6.17 -4.02
CA VAL A 212 26.49 6.91 -4.44
C VAL A 212 25.44 6.86 -3.34
N ARG A 213 24.94 8.03 -2.95
CA ARG A 213 23.84 8.20 -2.00
C ARG A 213 22.79 9.12 -2.59
N ILE A 214 21.61 8.59 -2.82
CA ILE A 214 20.48 9.34 -3.35
C ILE A 214 19.41 9.41 -2.27
N TYR A 215 18.91 10.61 -1.98
CA TYR A 215 17.76 10.83 -1.09
C TYR A 215 16.69 11.57 -1.89
N ILE A 216 15.47 11.06 -1.82
CA ILE A 216 14.29 11.66 -2.43
C ILE A 216 13.21 11.88 -1.38
N GLY A 217 12.46 12.96 -1.52
CA GLY A 217 11.29 13.26 -0.70
C GLY A 217 10.32 14.14 -1.46
N HIS A 218 9.15 13.60 -1.78
CA HIS A 218 8.11 14.25 -2.56
C HIS A 218 6.81 14.28 -1.80
N LEU A 219 6.21 15.45 -1.65
CA LEU A 219 4.87 15.64 -1.11
C LEU A 219 3.97 16.16 -2.22
N GLY A 220 2.91 15.42 -2.53
CA GLY A 220 1.95 15.77 -3.57
C GLY A 220 0.54 15.94 -3.02
N ILE A 221 -0.25 16.78 -3.66
CA ILE A 221 -1.68 16.96 -3.44
C ILE A 221 -2.40 16.77 -4.76
N GLY A 222 -3.63 16.24 -4.72
CA GLY A 222 -4.35 16.02 -5.96
C GLY A 222 -5.76 15.49 -5.78
N GLY A 223 -6.37 15.18 -6.89
CA GLY A 223 -7.73 14.67 -6.98
C GLY A 223 -7.82 13.53 -7.99
N GLY A 224 -8.82 12.70 -7.81
CA GLY A 224 -9.02 11.54 -8.68
C GLY A 224 -10.44 11.03 -8.62
N TYR A 225 -10.62 9.84 -9.16
CA TYR A 225 -11.92 9.18 -9.20
C TYR A 225 -11.79 7.70 -8.95
N GLY A 226 -12.76 7.13 -8.25
CA GLY A 226 -12.90 5.69 -8.05
C GLY A 226 -14.30 5.22 -8.36
N TYR A 227 -14.41 3.99 -8.89
CA TYR A 227 -15.69 3.39 -9.23
C TYR A 227 -15.74 1.92 -8.80
N ASN A 228 -16.88 1.55 -8.22
CA ASN A 228 -17.27 0.19 -7.88
C ASN A 228 -18.36 -0.27 -8.85
N TRP A 229 -18.04 -1.22 -9.75
CA TRP A 229 -19.03 -1.90 -10.59
C TRP A 229 -19.55 -3.14 -9.89
N VAL A 230 -20.84 -3.21 -9.68
CA VAL A 230 -21.52 -4.41 -9.18
C VAL A 230 -22.18 -5.10 -10.36
N LEU A 231 -21.68 -6.26 -10.75
CA LEU A 231 -22.20 -7.05 -11.85
C LEU A 231 -23.00 -8.23 -11.29
N GLY A 232 -24.31 -8.17 -11.51
CA GLY A 232 -25.24 -9.07 -10.87
C GLY A 232 -25.20 -8.95 -9.35
N LYS A 233 -25.36 -10.05 -8.63
CA LYS A 233 -25.33 -10.09 -7.16
C LYS A 233 -24.01 -10.60 -6.58
N LYS A 234 -23.06 -11.02 -7.44
CA LYS A 234 -21.87 -11.77 -7.03
C LYS A 234 -20.56 -11.06 -7.26
N TRP A 235 -20.44 -10.24 -8.30
CA TRP A 235 -19.18 -9.60 -8.68
C TRP A 235 -19.10 -8.17 -8.21
N LEU A 236 -17.94 -7.79 -7.69
CA LEU A 236 -17.54 -6.41 -7.47
C LEU A 236 -16.21 -6.18 -8.18
N LEU A 237 -16.21 -5.26 -9.13
CA LEU A 237 -15.00 -4.74 -9.76
C LEU A 237 -14.75 -3.33 -9.24
N HIS A 238 -13.52 -3.03 -8.91
CA HIS A 238 -13.11 -1.70 -8.48
C HIS A 238 -11.91 -1.23 -9.29
N PHE A 239 -11.97 0.04 -9.68
CA PHE A 239 -10.81 0.77 -10.15
C PHE A 239 -10.82 2.19 -9.58
N SER A 240 -9.67 2.69 -9.18
CA SER A 240 -9.48 4.09 -8.81
C SER A 240 -8.10 4.58 -9.18
N LEU A 241 -8.05 5.85 -9.58
CA LEU A 241 -6.83 6.58 -9.93
C LEU A 241 -6.84 7.91 -9.19
N LEU A 242 -5.77 8.18 -8.45
CA LEU A 242 -5.54 9.42 -7.74
C LEU A 242 -4.17 10.00 -8.13
N PRO A 243 -4.10 10.80 -9.20
CA PRO A 243 -2.92 11.61 -9.49
C PRO A 243 -2.75 12.71 -8.43
N THR A 244 -1.52 12.89 -7.98
CA THR A 244 -1.12 13.97 -7.07
C THR A 244 0.07 14.71 -7.66
N PHE A 245 -0.03 16.03 -7.76
CA PHE A 245 1.05 16.90 -8.21
C PHE A 245 1.97 17.20 -7.04
N VAL A 246 3.27 17.06 -7.24
CA VAL A 246 4.26 17.32 -6.21
C VAL A 246 4.36 18.82 -5.98
N VAL A 247 4.03 19.24 -4.75
CA VAL A 247 4.07 20.64 -4.32
C VAL A 247 5.31 20.97 -3.47
N TYR A 248 5.96 19.93 -2.94
CA TYR A 248 7.22 20.06 -2.23
C TYR A 248 8.10 18.87 -2.54
N ASN A 249 9.38 19.16 -2.84
CA ASN A 249 10.38 18.12 -3.08
C ASN A 249 11.68 18.44 -2.34
N ARG A 250 12.41 17.39 -2.03
CA ARG A 250 13.76 17.45 -1.46
C ARG A 250 14.56 16.29 -2.03
N ASN A 251 15.41 16.59 -3.01
CA ASN A 251 16.25 15.60 -3.65
C ASN A 251 17.72 15.97 -3.42
N ASN A 252 18.50 15.01 -2.97
CA ASN A 252 19.92 15.16 -2.76
C ASN A 252 20.63 13.93 -3.33
N MET A 253 21.65 14.15 -4.11
CA MET A 253 22.57 13.14 -4.58
C MET A 253 23.97 13.45 -4.09
N THR A 254 24.66 12.45 -3.59
CA THR A 254 26.06 12.56 -3.16
C THR A 254 26.84 11.47 -3.88
N VAL A 255 27.91 11.86 -4.54
CA VAL A 255 28.83 10.96 -5.24
C VAL A 255 30.23 11.22 -4.70
N ASN A 256 30.87 10.21 -4.09
CA ASN A 256 32.18 10.32 -3.43
C ASN A 256 32.26 11.51 -2.47
N ASP A 257 31.24 11.65 -1.59
CA ASP A 257 31.04 12.74 -0.63
C ASP A 257 30.85 14.14 -1.24
N VAL A 258 30.83 14.28 -2.56
CA VAL A 258 30.49 15.54 -3.24
C VAL A 258 28.98 15.59 -3.45
N ARG A 259 28.35 16.61 -2.86
CA ARG A 259 26.90 16.84 -3.00
C ARG A 259 26.60 17.47 -4.36
N LYS A 260 25.63 16.85 -5.06
CA LYS A 260 25.03 17.38 -6.28
C LYS A 260 23.56 17.66 -6.02
N GLU A 261 23.09 18.85 -6.27
CA GLU A 261 21.68 19.21 -6.17
C GLU A 261 21.02 19.05 -7.56
N ALA A 262 19.79 18.56 -7.58
CA ALA A 262 18.98 18.55 -8.80
C ALA A 262 18.60 20.01 -9.13
N GLU A 263 18.97 20.49 -10.32
CA GLU A 263 18.80 21.89 -10.67
C GLU A 263 17.33 22.11 -10.98
N HIS A 264 16.64 22.10 -11.86
CA HIS A 264 15.26 22.56 -12.01
C HIS A 264 14.28 21.39 -12.28
N ILE A 265 13.25 21.29 -11.42
CA ILE A 265 12.24 20.27 -11.56
C ILE A 265 11.14 20.78 -12.49
N ARG A 266 10.98 20.16 -13.66
CA ARG A 266 9.95 20.52 -14.64
C ARG A 266 8.58 19.93 -14.34
N PHE A 267 8.52 18.65 -13.93
CA PHE A 267 7.26 17.98 -13.73
C PHE A 267 7.39 16.77 -12.80
N ASN A 268 6.57 16.75 -11.74
CA ASN A 268 6.55 15.64 -10.81
C ASN A 268 5.12 15.26 -10.46
N MET A 269 4.79 13.99 -10.63
CA MET A 269 3.50 13.41 -10.24
C MET A 269 3.68 12.08 -9.54
N ILE A 270 2.78 11.83 -8.60
CA ILE A 270 2.60 10.51 -8.00
C ILE A 270 1.19 10.03 -8.35
N PHE A 271 1.09 8.87 -8.98
CA PHE A 271 -0.16 8.20 -9.27
C PHE A 271 -0.41 7.12 -8.23
N ASN A 272 -1.58 7.15 -7.61
CA ASN A 272 -2.02 6.11 -6.70
C ASN A 272 -3.15 5.32 -7.38
N GLU A 273 -2.83 4.15 -7.85
CA GLU A 273 -3.70 3.29 -8.65
C GLU A 273 -4.17 2.10 -7.82
N ARG A 274 -5.45 1.78 -7.91
CA ARG A 274 -6.02 0.64 -7.20
C ARG A 274 -7.02 -0.09 -8.06
N ALA A 275 -6.92 -1.40 -8.04
CA ALA A 275 -7.89 -2.29 -8.66
C ALA A 275 -8.28 -3.41 -7.71
N ALA A 276 -9.51 -3.89 -7.84
CA ALA A 276 -9.97 -5.09 -7.15
C ALA A 276 -11.01 -5.85 -7.97
N ILE A 277 -10.94 -7.15 -7.88
CA ILE A 277 -11.93 -8.08 -8.41
C ILE A 277 -12.35 -8.97 -7.25
N LEU A 278 -13.63 -8.99 -6.93
CA LEU A 278 -14.20 -9.79 -5.86
C LEU A 278 -15.38 -10.60 -6.41
N TYR A 279 -15.40 -11.89 -6.10
CA TYR A 279 -16.49 -12.79 -6.40
C TYR A 279 -17.05 -13.40 -5.12
N ASN A 280 -18.32 -13.16 -4.83
CA ASN A 280 -19.04 -13.79 -3.74
C ASN A 280 -19.60 -15.14 -4.22
N ILE A 281 -18.90 -16.22 -3.89
CA ILE A 281 -19.31 -17.59 -4.20
C ILE A 281 -20.68 -17.88 -3.56
N SER A 282 -20.79 -17.50 -2.30
CA SER A 282 -22.00 -17.62 -1.48
C SER A 282 -22.10 -16.44 -0.49
N PRO A 283 -23.18 -16.28 0.27
CA PRO A 283 -23.23 -15.28 1.35
C PRO A 283 -22.09 -15.44 2.38
N ARG A 284 -21.57 -16.66 2.53
CA ARG A 284 -20.50 -16.98 3.48
C ARG A 284 -19.10 -16.97 2.89
N CYS A 285 -18.93 -17.34 1.63
CA CYS A 285 -17.61 -17.51 1.00
C CYS A 285 -17.38 -16.52 -0.13
N PHE A 286 -16.16 -15.99 -0.22
CA PHE A 286 -15.75 -15.09 -1.27
C PHE A 286 -14.26 -15.28 -1.64
N VAL A 287 -13.93 -14.97 -2.89
CA VAL A 287 -12.57 -14.94 -3.41
C VAL A 287 -12.33 -13.62 -4.10
N GLY A 288 -11.10 -13.26 -4.28
CA GLY A 288 -10.79 -12.07 -5.08
C GLY A 288 -9.31 -11.76 -5.17
N THR A 289 -9.03 -10.73 -5.94
CA THR A 289 -7.70 -10.15 -6.10
C THR A 289 -7.76 -8.65 -5.89
N THR A 290 -6.67 -8.08 -5.40
CA THR A 290 -6.48 -6.62 -5.34
C THR A 290 -5.09 -6.26 -5.82
N ALA A 291 -4.97 -5.14 -6.49
CA ALA A 291 -3.71 -4.52 -6.88
C ALA A 291 -3.67 -3.08 -6.37
N VAL A 292 -2.51 -2.69 -5.86
CA VAL A 292 -2.19 -1.32 -5.48
C VAL A 292 -0.86 -0.99 -6.13
N VAL A 293 -0.82 0.08 -6.92
CA VAL A 293 0.38 0.58 -7.58
C VAL A 293 0.57 2.04 -7.19
N ASN A 294 1.79 2.40 -6.85
CA ASN A 294 2.20 3.78 -6.64
C ASN A 294 3.30 4.06 -7.66
N THR A 295 2.95 4.81 -8.70
CA THR A 295 3.86 5.24 -9.75
C THR A 295 4.33 6.66 -9.47
N SER A 296 5.62 6.89 -9.42
CA SER A 296 6.22 8.21 -9.30
C SER A 296 6.93 8.55 -10.60
N LEU A 297 6.52 9.64 -11.20
CA LEU A 297 7.16 10.23 -12.37
C LEU A 297 7.88 11.50 -11.93
N PHE A 298 9.17 11.50 -12.13
CA PHE A 298 10.05 12.61 -11.82
C PHE A 298 10.83 13.01 -13.08
N GLN A 299 10.79 14.27 -13.42
CA GLN A 299 11.52 14.82 -14.55
C GLN A 299 12.14 16.14 -14.17
N ASP A 300 13.46 16.24 -14.26
CA ASP A 300 14.17 17.49 -14.32
C ASP A 300 14.70 17.77 -15.75
N ASP A 301 15.53 18.78 -15.93
CA ASP A 301 16.04 19.17 -17.24
C ASP A 301 16.85 18.07 -17.93
N ASN A 302 17.52 17.25 -17.17
CA ASN A 302 18.51 16.29 -17.64
C ASN A 302 18.18 14.83 -17.35
N VAL A 303 17.30 14.56 -16.36
CA VAL A 303 17.03 13.20 -15.87
C VAL A 303 15.53 12.95 -15.75
N THR A 304 15.11 11.79 -16.22
CA THR A 304 13.75 11.26 -16.00
C THR A 304 13.85 10.01 -15.16
N VAL A 305 13.09 9.95 -14.06
CA VAL A 305 12.99 8.78 -13.19
C VAL A 305 11.54 8.35 -13.09
N ASN A 306 11.30 7.07 -13.32
CA ASN A 306 10.03 6.41 -13.10
C ASN A 306 10.22 5.32 -12.06
N GLN A 307 9.45 5.37 -10.97
CA GLN A 307 9.43 4.33 -9.94
C GLN A 307 8.05 3.75 -9.84
N ASN A 308 7.94 2.43 -9.90
CA ASN A 308 6.70 1.67 -9.73
C ASN A 308 6.80 0.77 -8.52
N LYS A 309 6.15 1.13 -7.42
CA LYS A 309 5.94 0.26 -6.26
C LYS A 309 4.59 -0.41 -6.38
N TRP A 310 4.56 -1.73 -6.53
CA TRP A 310 3.32 -2.47 -6.71
C TRP A 310 3.13 -3.58 -5.67
N ARG A 311 1.88 -3.89 -5.42
CA ARG A 311 1.46 -5.00 -4.58
C ARG A 311 0.21 -5.64 -5.17
N ALA A 312 0.29 -6.91 -5.49
CA ALA A 312 -0.82 -7.77 -5.85
C ALA A 312 -1.18 -8.69 -4.69
N ARG A 313 -2.46 -8.97 -4.51
CA ARG A 313 -2.97 -9.85 -3.45
C ARG A 313 -4.08 -10.72 -4.02
N ALA A 314 -3.97 -12.03 -3.85
CA ALA A 314 -5.08 -12.97 -3.99
C ALA A 314 -5.58 -13.40 -2.62
N PHE A 315 -6.89 -13.60 -2.46
CA PHE A 315 -7.46 -13.99 -1.18
C PHE A 315 -8.69 -14.87 -1.32
N PHE A 316 -8.87 -15.72 -0.30
CA PHE A 316 -10.11 -16.44 0.00
C PHE A 316 -10.58 -16.01 1.37
N GLY A 317 -11.89 -15.83 1.54
CA GLY A 317 -12.48 -15.47 2.82
C GLY A 317 -13.75 -16.23 3.12
N MET A 318 -13.95 -16.52 4.40
CA MET A 318 -15.13 -17.19 4.91
C MET A 318 -15.73 -16.43 6.10
N ARG A 319 -17.04 -16.16 6.03
CA ARG A 319 -17.82 -15.48 7.06
C ARG A 319 -18.52 -16.53 7.93
N LEU A 320 -18.25 -16.48 9.23
CA LEU A 320 -18.75 -17.43 10.21
C LEU A 320 -19.70 -16.74 11.18
N PHE A 321 -20.53 -17.54 11.87
CA PHE A 321 -21.50 -17.09 12.87
C PHE A 321 -22.44 -16.00 12.32
N ALA A 322 -23.12 -16.31 11.20
CA ALA A 322 -24.22 -15.49 10.73
C ALA A 322 -25.27 -15.37 11.86
N SER A 323 -25.61 -14.14 12.23
CA SER A 323 -26.71 -13.90 13.15
C SER A 323 -27.99 -14.28 12.41
N SER A 324 -28.65 -15.35 12.80
CA SER A 324 -30.01 -15.63 12.35
C SER A 324 -30.93 -14.62 13.03
N HIS A 325 -31.04 -13.44 12.44
CA HIS A 325 -32.22 -12.62 12.72
C HIS A 325 -33.37 -13.21 11.91
N LYS A 326 -34.16 -14.03 12.58
CA LYS A 326 -35.58 -14.24 12.23
C LYS A 326 -36.35 -12.99 12.59
#